data_c4cd8efdb69f075015b2984b0353a035
#
_entry.id   c4cd8efdb69f075015b2984b0353a035
#
_cell.length_a   1.000
_cell.length_b   1.000
_cell.length_c   1.000
_cell.angle_alpha   90.00
_cell.angle_beta   90.00
_cell.angle_gamma   90.00
#
_symmetry.space_group_name_H-M   'P 1'
#
loop_
_entity.id
_entity.type
_entity.pdbx_description
1 polymer ?
#
loop_
_entity_poly.entity_id
_entity_poly.type
_entity_poly.pdbx_seq_one_letter_code
_entity_poly.pdbx_strand_id
1 'polypeptide(L)'
;MNNHTIGFIGLGNMGKPIFENISKKINHLYCFDQQNLDINSSYEFTDTKRIFEICDVIIFCIKTNKEIFDILKKYKIKNNTIFVDLTTSLPDITIQINSYLEKFNSFYIDAGMSGGASGAFNATLSLMVGGNKSKFEEIYYILKTFASNIFYLGKSGNGHMMKLLHNSVCHSIFLLNCEILNIAKNFDLNEKEVINVFNKSNARSYISEKRFPDNILSGKFNGKSTINNLKKDLNMISSILEKTNLDMSYTKLSTNILNKIDDNYNDEDFTTIYKNWSKYNMFDIN
;
A
#
# COMPACT_ATOMS: atom_id res chain seq x y z
N MET A 1 0.38 -22.04 -22.33
CA MET A 1 0.76 -20.71 -21.82
C MET A 1 -0.53 -19.96 -21.59
N ASN A 2 -0.82 -19.51 -20.37
CA ASN A 2 -2.04 -18.76 -20.07
C ASN A 2 -1.91 -17.37 -20.70
N ASN A 3 -2.57 -17.15 -21.83
CA ASN A 3 -2.61 -15.87 -22.54
C ASN A 3 -3.80 -15.04 -22.03
N HIS A 4 -3.72 -14.56 -20.78
CA HIS A 4 -4.75 -13.64 -20.31
C HIS A 4 -4.59 -12.26 -20.99
N THR A 5 -5.73 -11.69 -21.36
CA THR A 5 -5.82 -10.26 -21.69
C THR A 5 -5.96 -9.48 -20.39
N ILE A 6 -5.04 -8.55 -20.15
CA ILE A 6 -4.94 -7.84 -18.88
C ILE A 6 -5.37 -6.38 -19.05
N GLY A 7 -6.24 -5.90 -18.17
CA GLY A 7 -6.57 -4.49 -17.99
C GLY A 7 -5.91 -3.95 -16.72
N PHE A 8 -5.33 -2.75 -16.79
CA PHE A 8 -4.73 -2.08 -15.66
C PHE A 8 -5.37 -0.70 -15.47
N ILE A 9 -5.93 -0.45 -14.29
CA ILE A 9 -6.65 0.79 -13.99
C ILE A 9 -5.95 1.53 -12.85
N GLY A 10 -5.47 2.75 -13.17
CA GLY A 10 -4.75 3.62 -12.24
C GLY A 10 -3.25 3.61 -12.46
N LEU A 11 -2.73 4.67 -13.10
CA LEU A 11 -1.31 4.84 -13.48
C LEU A 11 -0.60 5.94 -12.67
N GLY A 12 -1.00 6.09 -11.41
CA GLY A 12 -0.33 7.00 -10.48
C GLY A 12 1.10 6.54 -10.11
N ASN A 13 1.66 7.12 -9.04
CA ASN A 13 3.04 6.89 -8.57
C ASN A 13 3.41 5.40 -8.36
N MET A 14 2.43 4.56 -8.03
CA MET A 14 2.62 3.12 -7.87
C MET A 14 2.23 2.37 -9.15
N GLY A 15 1.10 2.72 -9.76
CA GLY A 15 0.52 1.96 -10.86
C GLY A 15 1.35 2.03 -12.13
N LYS A 16 1.87 3.20 -12.52
CA LYS A 16 2.69 3.35 -13.74
C LYS A 16 3.91 2.43 -13.75
N PRO A 17 4.81 2.43 -12.75
CA PRO A 17 5.96 1.52 -12.76
C PRO A 17 5.57 0.03 -12.67
N ILE A 18 4.47 -0.33 -12.00
CA ILE A 18 3.95 -1.70 -12.00
C ILE A 18 3.50 -2.09 -13.40
N PHE A 19 2.69 -1.25 -14.05
CA PHE A 19 2.25 -1.45 -15.43
C PHE A 19 3.42 -1.63 -16.39
N GLU A 20 4.45 -0.77 -16.31
CA GLU A 20 5.66 -0.86 -17.12
C GLU A 20 6.43 -2.18 -16.90
N ASN A 21 6.45 -2.71 -15.68
CA ASN A 21 7.09 -4.01 -15.42
C ASN A 21 6.26 -5.18 -15.98
N ILE A 22 4.93 -5.09 -15.97
CA ILE A 22 4.06 -6.08 -16.62
C ILE A 22 4.27 -6.04 -18.15
N SER A 23 4.28 -4.86 -18.75
CA SER A 23 4.38 -4.68 -20.22
C SER A 23 5.68 -5.21 -20.83
N LYS A 24 6.77 -5.29 -20.05
CA LYS A 24 8.04 -5.90 -20.48
C LYS A 24 7.94 -7.42 -20.71
N LYS A 25 6.90 -8.07 -20.20
CA LYS A 25 6.79 -9.54 -20.18
C LYS A 25 5.47 -10.06 -20.73
N ILE A 26 4.45 -9.21 -20.90
CA ILE A 26 3.11 -9.58 -21.33
C ILE A 26 2.65 -8.62 -22.43
N ASN A 27 2.22 -9.17 -23.57
CA ASN A 27 1.89 -8.38 -24.76
C ASN A 27 0.42 -7.90 -24.82
N HIS A 28 -0.54 -8.63 -24.21
CA HIS A 28 -1.96 -8.27 -24.27
C HIS A 28 -2.33 -7.47 -23.01
N LEU A 29 -1.91 -6.21 -22.97
CA LEU A 29 -2.02 -5.33 -21.82
C LEU A 29 -2.65 -3.99 -22.19
N TYR A 30 -3.81 -3.70 -21.63
CA TYR A 30 -4.56 -2.46 -21.78
C TYR A 30 -4.48 -1.63 -20.51
N CYS A 31 -4.52 -0.31 -20.61
CA CYS A 31 -4.51 0.55 -19.45
C CYS A 31 -5.51 1.69 -19.52
N PHE A 32 -5.89 2.19 -18.35
CA PHE A 32 -6.73 3.37 -18.16
C PHE A 32 -6.28 4.18 -16.94
N ASP A 33 -6.28 5.49 -17.07
CA ASP A 33 -6.20 6.44 -15.96
C ASP A 33 -7.15 7.61 -16.23
N GLN A 34 -7.67 8.23 -15.16
CA GLN A 34 -8.55 9.41 -15.27
C GLN A 34 -7.79 10.67 -15.71
N GLN A 35 -6.49 10.74 -15.41
CA GLN A 35 -5.62 11.81 -15.88
C GLN A 35 -5.08 11.43 -17.25
N ASN A 36 -5.13 12.37 -18.21
CA ASN A 36 -4.43 12.22 -19.49
C ASN A 36 -2.91 12.24 -19.25
N LEU A 37 -2.38 11.09 -18.89
CA LEU A 37 -0.95 10.93 -18.71
C LEU A 37 -0.30 10.86 -20.08
N ASP A 38 0.84 11.54 -20.20
CA ASP A 38 1.73 11.41 -21.37
C ASP A 38 2.37 10.01 -21.32
N ILE A 39 1.65 9.03 -21.88
CA ILE A 39 2.05 7.62 -21.90
C ILE A 39 2.66 7.35 -23.24
N ASN A 40 3.83 6.70 -23.23
CA ASN A 40 4.53 6.29 -24.43
C ASN A 40 3.56 5.57 -25.39
N SER A 41 3.52 5.96 -26.66
CA SER A 41 2.59 5.47 -27.69
C SER A 41 2.61 3.96 -27.96
N SER A 42 3.46 3.23 -27.25
CA SER A 42 3.54 1.76 -27.30
C SER A 42 2.50 1.03 -26.42
N TYR A 43 1.70 1.75 -25.60
CA TYR A 43 0.71 1.14 -24.72
C TYR A 43 -0.70 1.29 -25.29
N GLU A 44 -1.51 0.22 -25.23
CA GLU A 44 -2.92 0.27 -25.64
C GLU A 44 -3.75 0.96 -24.56
N PHE A 45 -3.78 2.29 -24.60
CA PHE A 45 -4.66 3.10 -23.78
C PHE A 45 -6.10 2.97 -24.27
N THR A 46 -7.04 2.61 -23.37
CA THR A 46 -8.44 2.44 -23.73
C THR A 46 -9.35 2.91 -22.56
N ASP A 47 -10.65 3.00 -22.82
CA ASP A 47 -11.58 3.33 -21.75
C ASP A 47 -11.89 2.13 -20.83
N THR A 48 -12.39 2.44 -19.64
CA THR A 48 -12.74 1.42 -18.62
C THR A 48 -13.78 0.44 -19.14
N LYS A 49 -14.74 0.87 -19.97
CA LYS A 49 -15.77 0.00 -20.54
C LYS A 49 -15.16 -1.11 -21.39
N ARG A 50 -14.23 -0.71 -22.27
CA ARG A 50 -13.53 -1.67 -23.13
C ARG A 50 -12.70 -2.67 -22.33
N ILE A 51 -12.02 -2.22 -21.27
CA ILE A 51 -11.28 -3.10 -20.34
C ILE A 51 -12.22 -4.18 -19.77
N PHE A 52 -13.42 -3.80 -19.30
CA PHE A 52 -14.41 -4.75 -18.74
C PHE A 52 -14.98 -5.71 -19.77
N GLU A 53 -15.02 -5.33 -21.04
CA GLU A 53 -15.54 -6.18 -22.14
C GLU A 53 -14.53 -7.26 -22.55
N ILE A 54 -13.25 -6.94 -22.61
CA ILE A 54 -12.25 -7.80 -23.27
C ILE A 54 -11.29 -8.51 -22.30
N CYS A 55 -10.99 -7.92 -21.13
CA CYS A 55 -9.95 -8.44 -20.26
C CYS A 55 -10.42 -9.63 -19.40
N ASP A 56 -9.51 -10.58 -19.19
CA ASP A 56 -9.68 -11.74 -18.31
C ASP A 56 -9.21 -11.45 -16.90
N VAL A 57 -8.21 -10.58 -16.77
CA VAL A 57 -7.66 -10.09 -15.50
C VAL A 57 -7.71 -8.57 -15.49
N ILE A 58 -8.27 -7.97 -14.44
CA ILE A 58 -8.31 -6.51 -14.29
C ILE A 58 -7.63 -6.15 -12.98
N ILE A 59 -6.56 -5.33 -13.07
CA ILE A 59 -5.75 -4.91 -11.94
C ILE A 59 -6.09 -3.47 -11.59
N PHE A 60 -6.47 -3.21 -10.35
CA PHE A 60 -6.72 -1.89 -9.80
C PHE A 60 -5.52 -1.40 -8.97
N CYS A 61 -5.02 -0.22 -9.27
CA CYS A 61 -4.03 0.50 -8.49
C CYS A 61 -4.49 1.97 -8.30
N ILE A 62 -5.64 2.16 -7.67
CA ILE A 62 -6.31 3.44 -7.46
C ILE A 62 -6.37 3.81 -5.98
N LYS A 63 -7.04 4.91 -5.61
CA LYS A 63 -6.93 5.45 -4.25
C LYS A 63 -7.71 4.64 -3.21
N THR A 64 -8.92 4.18 -3.54
CA THR A 64 -9.82 3.53 -2.58
C THR A 64 -10.58 2.35 -3.18
N ASN A 65 -10.89 1.36 -2.36
CA ASN A 65 -11.75 0.26 -2.76
C ASN A 65 -13.24 0.68 -2.91
N LYS A 66 -13.64 1.80 -2.35
CA LYS A 66 -14.95 2.40 -2.65
C LYS A 66 -15.06 2.76 -4.13
N GLU A 67 -14.05 3.42 -4.69
CA GLU A 67 -13.97 3.73 -6.12
C GLU A 67 -14.00 2.44 -6.96
N ILE A 68 -13.29 1.38 -6.54
CA ILE A 68 -13.35 0.07 -7.20
C ILE A 68 -14.79 -0.43 -7.23
N PHE A 69 -15.49 -0.38 -6.09
CA PHE A 69 -16.86 -0.88 -6.00
C PHE A 69 -17.84 -0.08 -6.87
N ASP A 70 -17.65 1.23 -6.96
CA ASP A 70 -18.45 2.10 -7.84
C ASP A 70 -18.19 1.78 -9.32
N ILE A 71 -16.94 1.53 -9.71
CA ILE A 71 -16.57 1.08 -11.07
C ILE A 71 -17.22 -0.29 -11.37
N LEU A 72 -17.11 -1.25 -10.46
CA LEU A 72 -17.70 -2.59 -10.64
C LEU A 72 -19.22 -2.57 -10.82
N LYS A 73 -19.93 -1.63 -10.18
CA LYS A 73 -21.39 -1.45 -10.35
C LYS A 73 -21.76 -0.76 -11.65
N LYS A 74 -20.86 0.06 -12.20
CA LYS A 74 -21.11 0.86 -13.41
C LYS A 74 -21.01 0.07 -14.69
N TYR A 75 -20.12 -0.92 -14.75
CA TYR A 75 -19.81 -1.65 -15.96
C TYR A 75 -20.29 -3.11 -15.90
N LYS A 76 -20.65 -3.66 -17.07
CA LYS A 76 -21.03 -5.07 -17.19
C LYS A 76 -19.82 -5.95 -16.90
N ILE A 77 -19.92 -6.84 -15.92
CA ILE A 77 -18.88 -7.77 -15.54
C ILE A 77 -18.92 -8.99 -16.48
N LYS A 78 -17.79 -9.27 -17.11
CA LYS A 78 -17.56 -10.47 -17.90
C LYS A 78 -17.43 -11.66 -16.96
N ASN A 79 -18.08 -12.78 -17.29
CA ASN A 79 -17.97 -14.02 -16.51
C ASN A 79 -16.52 -14.52 -16.43
N ASN A 80 -16.16 -15.10 -15.30
CA ASN A 80 -14.82 -15.66 -15.02
C ASN A 80 -13.66 -14.64 -15.05
N THR A 81 -13.97 -13.35 -14.86
CA THR A 81 -12.93 -12.31 -14.72
C THR A 81 -12.27 -12.37 -13.34
N ILE A 82 -10.96 -12.21 -13.30
CA ILE A 82 -10.19 -12.08 -12.05
C ILE A 82 -9.85 -10.61 -11.84
N PHE A 83 -10.37 -10.04 -10.76
CA PHE A 83 -10.06 -8.67 -10.34
C PHE A 83 -8.97 -8.71 -9.27
N VAL A 84 -7.90 -7.92 -9.46
CA VAL A 84 -6.79 -7.80 -8.52
C VAL A 84 -6.80 -6.40 -7.93
N ASP A 85 -6.87 -6.28 -6.62
CA ASP A 85 -6.86 -5.01 -5.91
C ASP A 85 -5.52 -4.79 -5.20
N LEU A 86 -4.75 -3.82 -5.70
CA LEU A 86 -3.45 -3.42 -5.15
C LEU A 86 -3.57 -2.26 -4.15
N THR A 87 -4.78 -1.81 -3.81
CA THR A 87 -4.98 -0.68 -2.88
C THR A 87 -4.69 -1.08 -1.42
N THR A 88 -4.65 -0.10 -0.53
CA THR A 88 -4.76 -0.36 0.92
C THR A 88 -6.21 -0.15 1.31
N SER A 89 -6.87 -1.19 1.78
CA SER A 89 -8.33 -1.25 1.91
C SER A 89 -8.79 -1.91 3.21
N LEU A 90 -10.04 -1.64 3.59
CA LEU A 90 -10.70 -2.33 4.69
C LEU A 90 -11.12 -3.74 4.26
N PRO A 91 -10.78 -4.80 5.03
CA PRO A 91 -11.15 -6.17 4.72
C PRO A 91 -12.65 -6.40 4.55
N ASP A 92 -13.49 -5.72 5.33
CA ASP A 92 -14.95 -5.84 5.24
C ASP A 92 -15.48 -5.42 3.85
N ILE A 93 -14.94 -4.34 3.29
CA ILE A 93 -15.31 -3.88 1.94
C ILE A 93 -14.79 -4.87 0.89
N THR A 94 -13.60 -5.41 1.08
CA THR A 94 -13.03 -6.46 0.22
C THR A 94 -13.95 -7.68 0.15
N ILE A 95 -14.43 -8.14 1.31
CA ILE A 95 -15.36 -9.27 1.40
C ILE A 95 -16.70 -8.95 0.69
N GLN A 96 -17.22 -7.73 0.85
CA GLN A 96 -18.43 -7.29 0.16
C GLN A 96 -18.25 -7.27 -1.36
N ILE A 97 -17.10 -6.78 -1.87
CA ILE A 97 -16.79 -6.78 -3.30
C ILE A 97 -16.68 -8.22 -3.80
N ASN A 98 -15.99 -9.11 -3.08
CA ASN A 98 -15.89 -10.52 -3.47
C ASN A 98 -17.27 -11.17 -3.58
N SER A 99 -18.13 -11.01 -2.57
CA SER A 99 -19.49 -11.53 -2.58
C SER A 99 -20.37 -10.94 -3.71
N TYR A 100 -20.12 -9.68 -4.09
CA TYR A 100 -20.78 -9.07 -5.23
C TYR A 100 -20.35 -9.74 -6.55
N LEU A 101 -19.06 -10.01 -6.72
CA LEU A 101 -18.48 -10.59 -7.93
C LEU A 101 -18.82 -12.07 -8.12
N GLU A 102 -19.03 -12.81 -7.04
CA GLU A 102 -19.51 -14.21 -7.07
C GLU A 102 -20.82 -14.36 -7.86
N LYS A 103 -21.70 -13.35 -7.85
CA LYS A 103 -22.95 -13.33 -8.63
C LYS A 103 -22.71 -13.38 -10.14
N PHE A 104 -21.52 -13.01 -10.58
CA PHE A 104 -21.09 -13.02 -11.98
C PHE A 104 -20.08 -14.13 -12.25
N ASN A 105 -19.94 -15.10 -11.33
CA ASN A 105 -18.91 -16.15 -11.40
C ASN A 105 -17.50 -15.55 -11.66
N SER A 106 -17.20 -14.41 -11.02
CA SER A 106 -15.95 -13.69 -11.11
C SER A 106 -15.28 -13.62 -9.73
N PHE A 107 -13.99 -13.32 -9.69
CA PHE A 107 -13.15 -13.52 -8.51
C PHE A 107 -12.44 -12.23 -8.12
N TYR A 108 -12.28 -12.02 -6.82
CA TYR A 108 -11.52 -10.89 -6.28
C TYR A 108 -10.29 -11.38 -5.52
N ILE A 109 -9.14 -10.86 -5.88
CA ILE A 109 -7.84 -11.12 -5.25
C ILE A 109 -7.37 -9.80 -4.64
N ASP A 110 -7.35 -9.71 -3.34
CA ASP A 110 -6.78 -8.58 -2.62
C ASP A 110 -5.27 -8.78 -2.42
N ALA A 111 -4.48 -7.78 -2.81
CA ALA A 111 -3.03 -7.88 -2.86
C ALA A 111 -2.37 -6.61 -2.30
N GLY A 112 -2.38 -6.48 -0.97
CA GLY A 112 -1.71 -5.37 -0.30
C GLY A 112 -0.22 -5.33 -0.60
N MET A 113 0.31 -4.13 -0.91
CA MET A 113 1.69 -3.95 -1.35
C MET A 113 2.60 -3.36 -0.28
N SER A 114 3.86 -3.81 -0.24
CA SER A 114 4.95 -3.17 0.51
C SER A 114 6.19 -3.00 -0.38
N GLY A 115 6.95 -1.91 -0.17
CA GLY A 115 8.16 -1.56 -0.96
C GLY A 115 8.11 -0.15 -1.55
N GLY A 116 6.94 0.51 -1.57
CA GLY A 116 6.74 1.86 -2.08
C GLY A 116 7.10 2.03 -3.57
N ALA A 117 7.19 3.27 -4.04
CA ALA A 117 7.46 3.58 -5.45
C ALA A 117 8.80 3.01 -5.94
N SER A 118 9.82 2.92 -5.08
CA SER A 118 11.11 2.30 -5.43
C SER A 118 10.96 0.80 -5.68
N GLY A 119 10.20 0.09 -4.83
CA GLY A 119 9.91 -1.32 -5.02
C GLY A 119 9.08 -1.58 -6.28
N ALA A 120 8.11 -0.70 -6.58
CA ALA A 120 7.32 -0.76 -7.81
C ALA A 120 8.19 -0.60 -9.05
N PHE A 121 9.09 0.39 -9.06
CA PHE A 121 10.02 0.65 -10.16
C PHE A 121 10.97 -0.53 -10.41
N ASN A 122 11.55 -1.07 -9.34
CA ASN A 122 12.56 -2.13 -9.42
C ASN A 122 11.95 -3.55 -9.51
N ALA A 123 10.63 -3.71 -9.56
CA ALA A 123 9.92 -4.99 -9.51
C ALA A 123 10.27 -5.84 -8.26
N THR A 124 10.48 -5.18 -7.13
CA THR A 124 10.87 -5.82 -5.86
C THR A 124 9.80 -5.68 -4.77
N LEU A 125 8.55 -5.45 -5.16
CA LEU A 125 7.46 -5.37 -4.19
C LEU A 125 7.27 -6.68 -3.43
N SER A 126 6.80 -6.55 -2.21
CA SER A 126 6.22 -7.66 -1.44
C SER A 126 4.70 -7.55 -1.49
N LEU A 127 4.03 -8.64 -1.90
CA LEU A 127 2.57 -8.73 -1.97
C LEU A 127 2.03 -9.62 -0.87
N MET A 128 0.98 -9.16 -0.23
CA MET A 128 0.18 -9.87 0.78
C MET A 128 -1.15 -10.19 0.14
N VAL A 129 -1.37 -11.46 -0.23
CA VAL A 129 -2.45 -11.85 -1.14
C VAL A 129 -3.51 -12.68 -0.42
N GLY A 130 -4.77 -12.25 -0.53
CA GLY A 130 -5.95 -12.99 -0.12
C GLY A 130 -6.87 -13.29 -1.31
N GLY A 131 -7.75 -14.28 -1.15
CA GLY A 131 -8.75 -14.64 -2.16
C GLY A 131 -8.74 -16.11 -2.55
N ASN A 132 -9.39 -16.44 -3.68
CA ASN A 132 -9.45 -17.81 -4.17
C ASN A 132 -8.07 -18.33 -4.57
N LYS A 133 -7.65 -19.46 -3.96
CA LYS A 133 -6.30 -20.03 -4.15
C LYS A 133 -6.02 -20.43 -5.61
N SER A 134 -6.95 -21.10 -6.25
CA SER A 134 -6.77 -21.54 -7.64
C SER A 134 -6.62 -20.35 -8.59
N LYS A 135 -7.39 -19.28 -8.37
CA LYS A 135 -7.30 -18.06 -9.17
C LYS A 135 -6.04 -17.25 -8.89
N PHE A 136 -5.57 -17.25 -7.64
CA PHE A 136 -4.25 -16.71 -7.31
C PHE A 136 -3.13 -17.46 -8.05
N GLU A 137 -3.15 -18.80 -8.04
CA GLU A 137 -2.16 -19.62 -8.74
C GLU A 137 -2.21 -19.38 -10.26
N GLU A 138 -3.41 -19.20 -10.82
CA GLU A 138 -3.63 -18.91 -12.25
C GLU A 138 -2.95 -17.60 -12.70
N ILE A 139 -2.97 -16.56 -11.85
CA ILE A 139 -2.37 -15.23 -12.15
C ILE A 139 -1.00 -14.99 -11.53
N TYR A 140 -0.42 -15.97 -10.83
CA TYR A 140 0.85 -15.84 -10.12
C TYR A 140 1.98 -15.35 -11.04
N TYR A 141 2.00 -15.79 -12.30
CA TYR A 141 2.99 -15.35 -13.29
C TYR A 141 2.91 -13.84 -13.58
N ILE A 142 1.70 -13.24 -13.51
CA ILE A 142 1.50 -11.79 -13.68
C ILE A 142 2.09 -11.06 -12.47
N LEU A 143 1.75 -11.50 -11.26
CA LEU A 143 2.21 -10.87 -10.02
C LEU A 143 3.73 -10.89 -9.90
N LYS A 144 4.39 -11.95 -10.37
CA LYS A 144 5.86 -12.07 -10.41
C LYS A 144 6.54 -11.09 -11.36
N THR A 145 5.83 -10.41 -12.23
CA THR A 145 6.44 -9.41 -13.12
C THR A 145 6.89 -8.16 -12.37
N PHE A 146 6.23 -7.83 -11.25
CA PHE A 146 6.46 -6.61 -10.47
C PHE A 146 6.72 -6.83 -8.98
N ALA A 147 6.70 -8.07 -8.52
CA ALA A 147 6.93 -8.42 -7.12
C ALA A 147 7.96 -9.55 -6.97
N SER A 148 8.87 -9.42 -6.01
CA SER A 148 9.87 -10.44 -5.67
C SER A 148 9.39 -11.39 -4.58
N ASN A 149 8.55 -10.92 -3.66
CA ASN A 149 7.99 -11.70 -2.57
C ASN A 149 6.46 -11.70 -2.66
N ILE A 150 5.85 -12.87 -2.70
CA ILE A 150 4.40 -13.02 -2.81
C ILE A 150 3.93 -14.02 -1.76
N PHE A 151 3.13 -13.54 -0.81
CA PHE A 151 2.63 -14.32 0.32
C PHE A 151 1.12 -14.55 0.15
N TYR A 152 0.72 -15.80 -0.07
CA TYR A 152 -0.69 -16.17 -0.07
C TYR A 152 -1.16 -16.39 1.38
N LEU A 153 -2.18 -15.65 1.80
CA LEU A 153 -2.65 -15.54 3.19
C LEU A 153 -4.06 -16.11 3.40
N GLY A 154 -4.58 -16.83 2.41
CA GLY A 154 -5.86 -17.51 2.51
C GLY A 154 -7.03 -16.72 1.93
N LYS A 155 -8.15 -16.65 2.65
CA LYS A 155 -9.41 -16.10 2.13
C LYS A 155 -9.37 -14.62 1.79
N SER A 156 -10.36 -14.16 1.01
CA SER A 156 -10.56 -12.75 0.66
C SER A 156 -10.59 -11.85 1.90
N GLY A 157 -9.90 -10.72 1.82
CA GLY A 157 -9.69 -9.75 2.89
C GLY A 157 -8.41 -9.99 3.73
N ASN A 158 -7.83 -11.19 3.69
CA ASN A 158 -6.63 -11.48 4.48
C ASN A 158 -5.39 -10.72 3.98
N GLY A 159 -5.27 -10.47 2.68
CA GLY A 159 -4.18 -9.66 2.11
C GLY A 159 -4.27 -8.21 2.58
N HIS A 160 -5.44 -7.59 2.50
CA HIS A 160 -5.66 -6.23 3.00
C HIS A 160 -5.52 -6.14 4.52
N MET A 161 -6.03 -7.12 5.28
CA MET A 161 -5.82 -7.16 6.73
C MET A 161 -4.33 -7.24 7.07
N MET A 162 -3.58 -8.13 6.42
CA MET A 162 -2.14 -8.22 6.64
C MET A 162 -1.41 -6.93 6.29
N LYS A 163 -1.85 -6.23 5.23
CA LYS A 163 -1.29 -4.92 4.88
C LYS A 163 -1.52 -3.89 5.99
N LEU A 164 -2.69 -3.85 6.59
CA LEU A 164 -2.98 -2.94 7.71
C LEU A 164 -2.15 -3.29 8.95
N LEU A 165 -2.03 -4.59 9.29
CA LEU A 165 -1.16 -5.04 10.38
C LEU A 165 0.31 -4.67 10.14
N HIS A 166 0.81 -4.90 8.92
CA HIS A 166 2.15 -4.51 8.51
C HIS A 166 2.37 -2.99 8.68
N ASN A 167 1.42 -2.17 8.24
CA ASN A 167 1.55 -0.73 8.34
C ASN A 167 1.45 -0.25 9.80
N SER A 168 0.63 -0.90 10.63
CA SER A 168 0.61 -0.63 12.08
C SER A 168 2.00 -0.80 12.70
N VAL A 169 2.68 -1.90 12.41
CA VAL A 169 4.06 -2.14 12.89
C VAL A 169 5.03 -1.09 12.32
N CYS A 170 5.03 -0.86 11.02
CA CYS A 170 5.95 0.07 10.37
C CYS A 170 5.80 1.51 10.89
N HIS A 171 4.57 1.99 11.03
CA HIS A 171 4.31 3.37 11.46
C HIS A 171 4.60 3.54 12.96
N SER A 172 4.27 2.56 13.80
CA SER A 172 4.63 2.59 15.22
C SER A 172 6.14 2.61 15.44
N ILE A 173 6.89 1.77 14.73
CA ILE A 173 8.37 1.78 14.80
C ILE A 173 8.93 3.11 14.29
N PHE A 174 8.35 3.71 13.25
CA PHE A 174 8.77 5.01 12.76
C PHE A 174 8.58 6.10 13.82
N LEU A 175 7.40 6.19 14.43
CA LEU A 175 7.11 7.17 15.49
C LEU A 175 8.00 6.97 16.71
N LEU A 176 8.22 5.73 17.12
CA LEU A 176 9.11 5.39 18.23
C LEU A 176 10.55 5.85 17.93
N ASN A 177 11.05 5.63 16.73
CA ASN A 177 12.39 6.12 16.35
C ASN A 177 12.45 7.65 16.33
N CYS A 178 11.40 8.34 15.88
CA CYS A 178 11.32 9.81 15.95
C CYS A 178 11.41 10.30 17.40
N GLU A 179 10.66 9.69 18.31
CA GLU A 179 10.66 10.01 19.73
C GLU A 179 12.05 9.79 20.36
N ILE A 180 12.59 8.59 20.24
CA ILE A 180 13.86 8.19 20.86
C ILE A 180 15.02 9.08 20.39
N LEU A 181 15.08 9.43 19.09
CA LEU A 181 16.13 10.32 18.60
C LEU A 181 15.96 11.78 19.08
N ASN A 182 14.72 12.24 19.25
CA ASN A 182 14.50 13.55 19.88
C ASN A 182 14.88 13.55 21.38
N ILE A 183 14.65 12.43 22.09
CA ILE A 183 15.14 12.27 23.46
C ILE A 183 16.67 12.23 23.48
N ALA A 184 17.29 11.46 22.59
CA ALA A 184 18.75 11.33 22.52
C ALA A 184 19.48 12.69 22.38
N LYS A 185 18.89 13.64 21.66
CA LYS A 185 19.42 15.02 21.55
C LYS A 185 19.52 15.72 22.90
N ASN A 186 18.58 15.48 23.81
CA ASN A 186 18.61 16.10 25.14
C ASN A 186 19.74 15.54 26.04
N PHE A 187 20.37 14.43 25.61
CA PHE A 187 21.52 13.82 26.27
C PHE A 187 22.81 13.98 25.45
N ASP A 188 22.85 14.91 24.50
CA ASP A 188 23.98 15.19 23.61
C ASP A 188 24.47 13.98 22.80
N LEU A 189 23.60 12.98 22.55
CA LEU A 189 23.92 11.84 21.74
C LEU A 189 23.79 12.17 20.25
N ASN A 190 24.81 11.81 19.48
CA ASN A 190 24.79 12.00 18.03
C ASN A 190 23.78 11.05 17.36
N GLU A 191 22.85 11.59 16.60
CA GLU A 191 21.74 10.84 15.98
C GLU A 191 22.22 9.72 15.05
N LYS A 192 23.32 9.96 14.29
CA LYS A 192 23.90 8.95 13.40
C LYS A 192 24.48 7.79 14.19
N GLU A 193 25.12 8.08 15.32
CA GLU A 193 25.66 7.04 16.21
C GLU A 193 24.54 6.25 16.88
N VAL A 194 23.45 6.89 17.32
CA VAL A 194 22.30 6.19 17.87
C VAL A 194 21.71 5.21 16.84
N ILE A 195 21.52 5.66 15.61
CA ILE A 195 21.02 4.79 14.52
C ILE A 195 22.05 3.68 14.20
N ASN A 196 23.34 3.95 14.25
CA ASN A 196 24.39 2.95 14.05
C ASN A 196 24.31 1.85 15.15
N VAL A 197 24.12 2.25 16.41
CA VAL A 197 23.91 1.31 17.52
C VAL A 197 22.67 0.45 17.29
N PHE A 198 21.53 1.07 16.90
CA PHE A 198 20.31 0.30 16.59
C PHE A 198 20.55 -0.74 15.51
N ASN A 199 21.21 -0.35 14.42
CA ASN A 199 21.45 -1.22 13.27
C ASN A 199 22.42 -2.37 13.55
N LYS A 200 23.26 -2.25 14.58
CA LYS A 200 24.21 -3.29 15.01
C LYS A 200 23.74 -4.08 16.23
N SER A 201 22.52 -3.82 16.69
CA SER A 201 21.95 -4.46 17.87
C SER A 201 20.51 -4.93 17.63
N ASN A 202 19.83 -5.34 18.69
CA ASN A 202 18.47 -5.91 18.64
C ASN A 202 17.37 -4.88 18.29
N ALA A 203 17.68 -3.58 18.27
CA ALA A 203 16.76 -2.51 17.89
C ALA A 203 16.67 -2.29 16.36
N ARG A 204 17.34 -3.13 15.56
CA ARG A 204 17.37 -3.03 14.11
C ARG A 204 15.99 -3.17 13.48
N SER A 205 15.70 -2.31 12.52
CA SER A 205 14.47 -2.33 11.72
C SER A 205 14.71 -1.71 10.34
N TYR A 206 13.82 -1.93 9.37
CA TYR A 206 13.86 -1.22 8.08
C TYR A 206 13.87 0.31 8.27
N ILE A 207 13.18 0.78 9.29
CA ILE A 207 13.13 2.22 9.60
C ILE A 207 14.51 2.74 9.99
N SER A 208 15.22 2.05 10.89
CA SER A 208 16.57 2.43 11.31
C SER A 208 17.62 2.18 10.22
N GLU A 209 17.51 1.10 9.43
CA GLU A 209 18.49 0.73 8.40
C GLU A 209 18.40 1.61 7.14
N LYS A 210 17.18 2.01 6.75
CA LYS A 210 16.94 2.67 5.46
C LYS A 210 16.29 4.04 5.62
N ARG A 211 15.17 4.11 6.34
CA ARG A 211 14.37 5.32 6.35
C ARG A 211 15.08 6.49 7.04
N PHE A 212 15.67 6.25 8.20
CA PHE A 212 16.43 7.31 8.90
C PHE A 212 17.69 7.74 8.15
N PRO A 213 18.62 6.85 7.75
CA PRO A 213 19.80 7.27 7.01
C PRO A 213 19.50 7.97 5.68
N ASP A 214 18.65 7.35 4.85
CA ASP A 214 18.47 7.75 3.47
C ASP A 214 17.57 8.99 3.30
N ASN A 215 16.59 9.19 4.18
CA ASN A 215 15.57 10.22 4.01
C ASN A 215 15.58 11.29 5.09
N ILE A 216 15.96 10.98 6.34
CA ILE A 216 15.86 11.89 7.48
C ILE A 216 17.23 12.49 7.82
N LEU A 217 18.21 11.68 8.20
CA LEU A 217 19.55 12.15 8.57
C LEU A 217 20.35 12.67 7.38
N SER A 218 19.95 12.31 6.16
CA SER A 218 20.44 12.94 4.92
C SER A 218 19.89 14.34 4.69
N GLY A 219 18.87 14.78 5.44
CA GLY A 219 18.17 16.04 5.25
C GLY A 219 17.23 16.12 4.06
N LYS A 220 17.01 15.03 3.31
CA LYS A 220 16.20 15.03 2.07
C LYS A 220 14.70 15.08 2.32
N PHE A 221 14.21 14.49 3.40
CA PHE A 221 12.78 14.39 3.76
C PHE A 221 11.88 13.96 2.60
N ASN A 222 12.25 12.87 1.92
CA ASN A 222 11.65 12.38 0.69
C ASN A 222 11.27 10.90 0.76
N GLY A 223 10.55 10.51 1.81
CA GLY A 223 10.07 9.14 2.01
C GLY A 223 9.05 8.67 0.97
N LYS A 224 8.56 9.60 0.12
CA LYS A 224 7.62 9.37 -1.00
C LYS A 224 6.25 8.84 -0.55
N SER A 225 5.81 9.24 0.64
CA SER A 225 4.46 9.06 1.16
C SER A 225 4.09 10.26 2.02
N THR A 226 2.81 10.50 2.22
CA THR A 226 2.32 11.66 2.96
C THR A 226 1.94 11.29 4.39
N ILE A 227 1.89 12.29 5.27
CA ILE A 227 1.36 12.15 6.64
C ILE A 227 -0.06 11.59 6.60
N ASN A 228 -0.90 12.07 5.67
CA ASN A 228 -2.26 11.58 5.48
C ASN A 228 -2.33 10.06 5.21
N ASN A 229 -1.39 9.53 4.44
CA ASN A 229 -1.35 8.09 4.19
C ASN A 229 -1.10 7.28 5.47
N LEU A 230 -0.20 7.76 6.35
CA LEU A 230 0.05 7.10 7.63
C LEU A 230 -1.18 7.19 8.54
N LYS A 231 -1.79 8.39 8.66
CA LYS A 231 -3.04 8.59 9.41
C LYS A 231 -4.15 7.65 8.92
N LYS A 232 -4.38 7.63 7.60
CA LYS A 232 -5.40 6.78 6.97
C LYS A 232 -5.20 5.31 7.33
N ASP A 233 -3.99 4.79 7.20
CA ASP A 233 -3.71 3.37 7.43
C ASP A 233 -3.90 2.99 8.91
N LEU A 234 -3.44 3.82 9.86
CA LEU A 234 -3.64 3.58 11.29
C LEU A 234 -5.11 3.77 11.72
N ASN A 235 -5.82 4.75 11.16
CA ASN A 235 -7.26 4.90 11.43
C ASN A 235 -8.07 3.70 10.88
N MET A 236 -7.71 3.15 9.73
CA MET A 236 -8.35 1.94 9.20
C MET A 236 -8.20 0.75 10.16
N ILE A 237 -6.98 0.45 10.62
CA ILE A 237 -6.77 -0.68 11.54
C ILE A 237 -7.45 -0.40 12.89
N SER A 238 -7.39 0.80 13.44
CA SER A 238 -8.06 1.17 14.68
C SER A 238 -9.57 0.97 14.59
N SER A 239 -10.21 1.38 13.49
CA SER A 239 -11.65 1.21 13.27
C SER A 239 -12.10 -0.27 13.20
N ILE A 240 -11.22 -1.16 12.73
CA ILE A 240 -11.48 -2.61 12.74
C ILE A 240 -11.40 -3.14 14.17
N LEU A 241 -10.34 -2.76 14.88
CA LEU A 241 -10.04 -3.30 16.19
C LEU A 241 -11.02 -2.77 17.28
N GLU A 242 -11.56 -1.57 17.14
CA GLU A 242 -12.61 -1.04 18.00
C GLU A 242 -13.90 -1.88 17.99
N LYS A 243 -14.14 -2.62 16.89
CA LYS A 243 -15.27 -3.56 16.77
C LYS A 243 -14.97 -4.94 17.36
N THR A 244 -13.75 -5.16 17.81
CA THR A 244 -13.29 -6.38 18.44
C THR A 244 -12.92 -6.08 19.89
N ASN A 245 -13.08 -7.03 20.81
CA ASN A 245 -12.63 -6.87 22.19
C ASN A 245 -11.13 -7.21 22.33
N LEU A 246 -10.31 -6.84 21.35
CA LEU A 246 -8.87 -7.09 21.38
C LEU A 246 -8.12 -5.88 21.96
N ASP A 247 -7.09 -6.15 22.74
CA ASP A 247 -6.16 -5.12 23.20
C ASP A 247 -5.33 -4.60 22.02
N MET A 248 -5.21 -3.27 21.95
CA MET A 248 -4.56 -2.56 20.82
C MET A 248 -3.72 -1.38 21.29
N SER A 249 -3.18 -1.45 22.47
CA SER A 249 -2.51 -0.34 23.15
C SER A 249 -1.54 0.41 22.25
N TYR A 250 -0.61 -0.29 21.58
CA TYR A 250 0.39 0.34 20.70
C TYR A 250 -0.21 0.93 19.43
N THR A 251 -1.11 0.23 18.76
CA THR A 251 -1.77 0.74 17.56
C THR A 251 -2.60 1.99 17.87
N LYS A 252 -3.36 1.96 18.97
CA LYS A 252 -4.17 3.09 19.42
C LYS A 252 -3.30 4.30 19.79
N LEU A 253 -2.21 4.09 20.53
CA LEU A 253 -1.26 5.14 20.88
C LEU A 253 -0.66 5.78 19.60
N SER A 254 -0.17 4.96 18.69
CA SER A 254 0.40 5.45 17.42
C SER A 254 -0.61 6.20 16.57
N THR A 255 -1.87 5.74 16.54
CA THR A 255 -2.97 6.42 15.85
C THR A 255 -3.25 7.79 16.48
N ASN A 256 -3.33 7.85 17.80
CA ASN A 256 -3.58 9.09 18.53
C ASN A 256 -2.45 10.11 18.31
N ILE A 257 -1.18 9.65 18.32
CA ILE A 257 -0.02 10.49 18.04
C ILE A 257 -0.13 11.11 16.65
N LEU A 258 -0.40 10.31 15.61
CA LEU A 258 -0.54 10.84 14.24
C LEU A 258 -1.73 11.79 14.09
N ASN A 259 -2.86 11.49 14.73
CA ASN A 259 -4.06 12.32 14.64
C ASN A 259 -3.92 13.68 15.35
N LYS A 260 -2.90 13.89 16.20
CA LYS A 260 -2.55 15.20 16.75
C LYS A 260 -1.96 16.15 15.71
N ILE A 261 -1.38 15.63 14.63
CA ILE A 261 -0.84 16.47 13.56
C ILE A 261 -2.00 17.16 12.84
N ASP A 262 -1.96 18.49 12.78
CA ASP A 262 -2.96 19.29 12.09
C ASP A 262 -3.11 18.89 10.61
N ASP A 263 -4.33 18.91 10.11
CA ASP A 263 -4.64 18.45 8.74
C ASP A 263 -4.00 19.31 7.64
N ASN A 264 -3.59 20.54 7.96
CA ASN A 264 -2.81 21.40 7.06
C ASN A 264 -1.44 20.79 6.67
N TYR A 265 -0.93 19.81 7.44
CA TYR A 265 0.31 19.10 7.15
C TYR A 265 0.10 17.74 6.47
N ASN A 266 -1.14 17.37 6.16
CA ASN A 266 -1.49 16.05 5.63
C ASN A 266 -0.77 15.70 4.32
N ASP A 267 -0.50 16.68 3.46
CA ASP A 267 0.18 16.48 2.18
C ASP A 267 1.71 16.52 2.27
N GLU A 268 2.27 16.87 3.44
CA GLU A 268 3.71 16.81 3.65
C GLU A 268 4.22 15.36 3.63
N ASP A 269 5.49 15.21 3.20
CA ASP A 269 6.18 13.91 3.31
C ASP A 269 6.28 13.50 4.78
N PHE A 270 5.87 12.28 5.11
CA PHE A 270 5.79 11.84 6.51
C PHE A 270 7.13 11.89 7.25
N THR A 271 8.26 11.86 6.54
CA THR A 271 9.59 11.95 7.16
C THR A 271 9.84 13.31 7.81
N THR A 272 9.05 14.35 7.46
CA THR A 272 9.08 15.66 8.11
C THR A 272 8.62 15.64 9.56
N ILE A 273 7.87 14.61 9.96
CA ILE A 273 7.40 14.40 11.36
C ILE A 273 8.60 14.47 12.32
N TYR A 274 9.73 13.87 11.95
CA TYR A 274 10.92 13.87 12.81
C TYR A 274 11.42 15.28 13.14
N LYS A 275 11.62 16.15 12.15
CA LYS A 275 12.11 17.51 12.37
C LYS A 275 11.09 18.44 13.03
N ASN A 276 9.80 18.12 12.88
CA ASN A 276 8.69 18.90 13.41
C ASN A 276 8.09 18.28 14.70
N TRP A 277 8.78 17.31 15.34
CA TRP A 277 8.26 16.56 16.47
C TRP A 277 7.69 17.45 17.59
N SER A 278 8.45 18.44 18.04
CA SER A 278 8.00 19.41 19.06
C SER A 278 6.89 20.33 18.56
N LYS A 279 6.92 20.70 17.26
CA LYS A 279 5.90 21.56 16.66
C LYS A 279 4.50 20.89 16.64
N TYR A 280 4.46 19.57 16.53
CA TYR A 280 3.21 18.82 16.50
C TYR A 280 2.72 18.41 17.89
N ASN A 281 3.31 18.95 18.99
CA ASN A 281 2.93 18.65 20.38
C ASN A 281 2.86 17.15 20.68
N MET A 282 3.84 16.39 20.13
CA MET A 282 3.87 14.93 20.27
C MET A 282 4.11 14.46 21.71
N PHE A 283 4.54 15.34 22.61
CA PHE A 283 4.82 15.05 24.01
C PHE A 283 3.56 15.04 24.90
N ASP A 284 2.45 15.64 24.48
CA ASP A 284 1.20 15.71 25.24
C ASP A 284 0.33 14.47 24.94
N ILE A 285 0.46 13.45 25.75
CA ILE A 285 -0.32 12.19 25.66
C ILE A 285 -1.43 12.16 26.72
N ASN A 286 -2.03 13.31 27.03
CA ASN A 286 -3.20 13.38 27.93
C ASN A 286 -4.49 13.15 27.18
#